data_48bc6ffc516180af4c7e7af0f7d5aee9
#
_entry.id   48bc6ffc516180af4c7e7af0f7d5aee9
#
_cell.length_a   1.000
_cell.length_b   1.000
_cell.length_c   1.000
_cell.angle_alpha   90.00
_cell.angle_beta   90.00
_cell.angle_gamma   90.00
#
_symmetry.space_group_name_H-M   'P 1'
#
loop_
_entity.id
_entity.type
_entity.pdbx_description
1 polymer ?
#
loop_
_entity_poly.entity_id
_entity_poly.type
_entity_poly.pdbx_seq_one_letter_code
_entity_poly.pdbx_strand_id
1 'polypeptide(L)'
;MAKKTKRMATLLAKVDKNKVYSIDEAIKLVKETSGVKFDASIEVHANLCIDPKKGEQQIRSTVVLPHGVGKNKKIAVFVSSEKEKEAKEAGADVIYTEEGIKKIKDTGKIDFEVAVTTPDMMPKLAAVAKVLGPKGLMPSPKTETVGPNIK
;
A
#
# COMPACT_ATOMS: atom_id res chain seq x y z
N MET A 1 -17.02 -30.48 10.02
CA MET A 1 -16.12 -29.49 10.64
C MET A 1 -14.69 -29.99 10.57
N ALA A 2 -13.73 -29.17 10.05
CA ALA A 2 -12.32 -29.57 9.99
C ALA A 2 -11.76 -29.78 11.41
N LYS A 3 -11.03 -30.87 11.62
CA LYS A 3 -10.43 -31.24 12.91
C LYS A 3 -9.33 -30.23 13.24
N LYS A 4 -9.48 -29.47 14.35
CA LYS A 4 -8.48 -28.50 14.78
C LYS A 4 -7.16 -29.20 15.11
N THR A 5 -6.04 -28.65 14.65
CA THR A 5 -4.71 -29.18 15.01
C THR A 5 -4.44 -28.97 16.50
N LYS A 6 -3.59 -29.82 17.12
CA LYS A 6 -3.21 -29.69 18.55
C LYS A 6 -2.68 -28.30 18.87
N ARG A 7 -1.83 -27.72 17.99
CA ARG A 7 -1.33 -26.35 18.12
C ARG A 7 -2.46 -25.32 18.18
N MET A 8 -3.46 -25.45 17.28
CA MET A 8 -4.59 -24.49 17.25
C MET A 8 -5.46 -24.61 18.50
N ALA A 9 -5.62 -25.80 19.04
CA ALA A 9 -6.38 -26.02 20.28
C ALA A 9 -5.69 -25.31 21.47
N THR A 10 -4.38 -25.42 21.61
CA THR A 10 -3.61 -24.75 22.67
C THR A 10 -3.63 -23.23 22.54
N LEU A 11 -3.58 -22.69 21.31
CA LEU A 11 -3.64 -21.25 21.07
C LEU A 11 -5.05 -20.69 21.36
N LEU A 12 -6.10 -21.42 20.98
CA LEU A 12 -7.48 -21.01 21.26
C LEU A 12 -7.81 -21.03 22.75
N ALA A 13 -7.17 -21.87 23.55
CA ALA A 13 -7.36 -21.90 25.00
C ALA A 13 -6.78 -20.65 25.70
N LYS A 14 -5.83 -19.94 25.06
CA LYS A 14 -5.25 -18.70 25.58
C LYS A 14 -6.11 -17.47 25.31
N VAL A 15 -7.03 -17.53 24.34
CA VAL A 15 -7.84 -16.40 23.90
C VAL A 15 -9.29 -16.61 24.29
N ASP A 16 -9.81 -15.79 25.17
CA ASP A 16 -11.24 -15.74 25.47
C ASP A 16 -11.94 -14.81 24.47
N LYS A 17 -12.79 -15.36 23.62
CA LYS A 17 -13.50 -14.62 22.58
C LYS A 17 -14.59 -13.68 23.13
N ASN A 18 -15.03 -13.90 24.36
CA ASN A 18 -16.09 -13.12 24.98
C ASN A 18 -15.54 -11.96 25.82
N LYS A 19 -14.22 -11.94 26.05
CA LYS A 19 -13.56 -10.89 26.82
C LYS A 19 -13.16 -9.74 25.89
N VAL A 20 -13.43 -8.52 26.32
CA VAL A 20 -12.89 -7.31 25.69
C VAL A 20 -11.50 -7.06 26.27
N TYR A 21 -10.49 -7.00 25.38
CA TYR A 21 -9.11 -6.74 25.76
C TYR A 21 -8.76 -5.27 25.52
N SER A 22 -7.89 -4.70 26.34
CA SER A 22 -7.24 -3.44 26.02
C SER A 22 -6.28 -3.61 24.85
N ILE A 23 -5.90 -2.50 24.18
CA ILE A 23 -5.00 -2.55 23.02
C ILE A 23 -3.67 -3.21 23.40
N ASP A 24 -3.10 -2.84 24.55
CA ASP A 24 -1.81 -3.38 25.00
C ASP A 24 -1.89 -4.88 25.35
N GLU A 25 -2.98 -5.32 25.98
CA GLU A 25 -3.22 -6.73 26.25
C GLU A 25 -3.41 -7.52 24.95
N ALA A 26 -4.16 -6.98 24.00
CA ALA A 26 -4.38 -7.60 22.69
C ALA A 26 -3.06 -7.78 21.92
N ILE A 27 -2.19 -6.75 21.90
CA ILE A 27 -0.88 -6.83 21.25
C ILE A 27 0.02 -7.89 21.88
N LYS A 28 0.05 -7.96 23.23
CA LYS A 28 0.80 -9.00 23.95
C LYS A 28 0.28 -10.39 23.60
N LEU A 29 -1.03 -10.56 23.61
CA LEU A 29 -1.67 -11.83 23.29
C LEU A 29 -1.42 -12.28 21.84
N VAL A 30 -1.46 -11.34 20.89
CA VAL A 30 -1.13 -11.62 19.48
C VAL A 30 0.32 -12.08 19.34
N LYS A 31 1.27 -11.43 20.02
CA LYS A 31 2.68 -11.86 20.03
C LYS A 31 2.86 -13.24 20.65
N GLU A 32 2.19 -13.55 21.75
CA GLU A 32 2.27 -14.87 22.39
C GLU A 32 1.63 -15.98 21.55
N THR A 33 0.60 -15.66 20.79
CA THR A 33 -0.09 -16.62 19.92
C THR A 33 0.58 -16.79 18.56
N SER A 34 1.44 -15.84 18.15
CA SER A 34 2.22 -15.90 16.92
C SER A 34 3.43 -16.83 17.07
N GLY A 35 3.22 -18.12 17.26
CA GLY A 35 4.30 -19.11 17.43
C GLY A 35 4.97 -19.56 16.12
N VAL A 36 5.24 -18.64 15.20
CA VAL A 36 5.93 -18.90 13.93
C VAL A 36 7.38 -18.45 13.98
N LYS A 37 8.25 -19.06 13.15
CA LYS A 37 9.69 -18.76 13.09
C LYS A 37 10.07 -17.72 12.06
N PHE A 38 9.09 -17.05 11.46
CA PHE A 38 9.26 -16.00 10.46
C PHE A 38 8.50 -14.74 10.88
N ASP A 39 8.82 -13.60 10.30
CA ASP A 39 8.14 -12.34 10.57
C ASP A 39 6.70 -12.40 10.05
N ALA A 40 5.75 -12.50 10.98
CA ALA A 40 4.33 -12.60 10.67
C ALA A 40 3.70 -11.21 10.57
N SER A 41 2.80 -11.05 9.60
CA SER A 41 1.98 -9.83 9.48
C SER A 41 0.84 -9.84 10.52
N ILE A 42 0.55 -8.68 11.07
CA ILE A 42 -0.60 -8.45 11.94
C ILE A 42 -1.61 -7.64 11.14
N GLU A 43 -2.85 -8.12 11.09
CA GLU A 43 -3.95 -7.46 10.42
C GLU A 43 -4.99 -7.00 11.44
N VAL A 44 -5.54 -5.82 11.25
CA VAL A 44 -6.62 -5.26 12.09
C VAL A 44 -7.88 -5.16 11.25
N HIS A 45 -8.94 -5.81 11.71
CA HIS A 45 -10.27 -5.73 11.10
C HIS A 45 -11.20 -4.97 12.06
N ALA A 46 -11.80 -3.87 11.59
CA ALA A 46 -12.71 -3.06 12.36
C ALA A 46 -14.12 -3.11 11.77
N ASN A 47 -15.11 -3.43 12.60
CA ASN A 47 -16.51 -3.25 12.24
C ASN A 47 -16.96 -1.85 12.65
N LEU A 48 -17.13 -0.97 11.67
CA LEU A 48 -17.43 0.44 11.89
C LEU A 48 -18.93 0.74 12.04
N CYS A 49 -19.81 -0.25 11.88
CA CYS A 49 -21.27 -0.08 11.92
C CYS A 49 -21.79 1.03 10.98
N ILE A 50 -21.16 1.19 9.82
CA ILE A 50 -21.53 2.17 8.79
C ILE A 50 -22.38 1.53 7.70
N ASP A 51 -23.22 2.34 7.04
CA ASP A 51 -23.96 1.93 5.85
C ASP A 51 -23.16 2.28 4.59
N PRO A 52 -22.59 1.25 3.88
CA PRO A 52 -21.74 1.49 2.70
C PRO A 52 -22.52 2.11 1.51
N LYS A 53 -23.85 2.12 1.54
CA LYS A 53 -24.67 2.73 0.50
C LYS A 53 -24.73 4.24 0.63
N LYS A 54 -24.48 4.79 1.82
CA LYS A 54 -24.47 6.22 2.07
C LYS A 54 -23.09 6.79 1.81
N GLY A 55 -22.95 7.64 0.81
CA GLY A 55 -21.66 8.25 0.42
C GLY A 55 -21.00 9.03 1.56
N GLU A 56 -21.78 9.65 2.44
CA GLU A 56 -21.30 10.41 3.60
C GLU A 56 -20.66 9.52 4.68
N GLN A 57 -21.01 8.24 4.72
CA GLN A 57 -20.48 7.27 5.68
C GLN A 57 -19.27 6.47 5.15
N GLN A 58 -18.88 6.69 3.88
CA GLN A 58 -17.72 6.04 3.30
C GLN A 58 -16.44 6.68 3.81
N ILE A 59 -15.57 5.86 4.42
CA ILE A 59 -14.25 6.28 4.90
C ILE A 59 -13.21 5.95 3.84
N ARG A 60 -12.53 7.00 3.35
CA ARG A 60 -11.33 6.89 2.52
C ARG A 60 -10.28 7.81 3.11
N SER A 61 -9.31 7.24 3.77
CA SER A 61 -8.24 7.99 4.42
C SER A 61 -6.92 7.24 4.32
N THR A 62 -5.83 7.99 4.38
CA THR A 62 -4.47 7.48 4.47
C THR A 62 -3.93 7.71 5.87
N VAL A 63 -3.14 6.78 6.37
CA VAL A 63 -2.47 6.90 7.68
C VAL A 63 -0.98 6.63 7.48
N VAL A 64 -0.16 7.57 7.92
CA VAL A 64 1.30 7.39 7.94
C VAL A 64 1.68 6.65 9.22
N LEU A 65 2.27 5.47 9.07
CA LEU A 65 2.73 4.68 10.20
C LEU A 65 4.13 5.15 10.65
N PRO A 66 4.34 5.46 11.94
CA PRO A 66 5.60 6.02 12.42
C PRO A 66 6.80 5.05 12.28
N HIS A 67 6.55 3.75 12.26
CA HIS A 67 7.59 2.71 12.17
C HIS A 67 7.57 1.94 10.85
N GLY A 68 6.83 2.44 9.85
CA GLY A 68 6.68 1.78 8.56
C GLY A 68 5.92 0.45 8.60
N VAL A 69 5.92 -0.25 7.49
CA VAL A 69 5.18 -1.53 7.32
C VAL A 69 6.10 -2.74 7.10
N GLY A 70 7.42 -2.59 7.30
CA GLY A 70 8.40 -3.66 7.11
C GLY A 70 8.65 -4.09 5.66
N LYS A 71 7.99 -3.47 4.68
CA LYS A 71 8.18 -3.73 3.25
C LYS A 71 8.52 -2.42 2.54
N ASN A 72 9.64 -2.42 1.81
CA ASN A 72 9.99 -1.32 0.93
C ASN A 72 9.37 -1.59 -0.44
N LYS A 73 8.51 -0.69 -0.90
CA LYS A 73 7.93 -0.75 -2.23
C LYS A 73 8.83 0.01 -3.20
N LYS A 74 9.03 -0.55 -4.39
CA LYS A 74 9.73 0.16 -5.46
C LYS A 74 8.89 1.32 -5.96
N ILE A 75 9.43 2.52 -5.85
CA ILE A 75 8.78 3.76 -6.24
C ILE A 75 9.32 4.21 -7.61
N ALA A 76 8.41 4.37 -8.56
CA ALA A 76 8.70 4.97 -9.84
C ALA A 76 8.19 6.41 -9.90
N VAL A 77 9.03 7.32 -10.33
CA VAL A 77 8.67 8.73 -10.48
C VAL A 77 8.64 9.09 -11.96
N PHE A 78 7.51 9.65 -12.39
CA PHE A 78 7.31 10.12 -13.76
C PHE A 78 7.45 11.64 -13.79
N VAL A 79 8.52 12.12 -14.40
CA VAL A 79 8.89 13.54 -14.43
C VAL A 79 9.41 13.96 -15.79
N SER A 80 9.44 15.27 -16.03
CA SER A 80 10.15 15.84 -17.16
C SER A 80 11.66 15.71 -16.94
N SER A 81 12.43 15.73 -18.04
CA SER A 81 13.90 15.63 -18.02
C SER A 81 14.57 16.68 -17.13
N GLU A 82 13.92 17.82 -16.92
CA GLU A 82 14.42 18.91 -16.06
C GLU A 82 14.40 18.55 -14.57
N LYS A 83 13.43 17.73 -14.14
CA LYS A 83 13.21 17.37 -12.73
C LYS A 83 13.81 15.99 -12.36
N GLU A 84 14.58 15.37 -13.24
CA GLU A 84 15.22 14.08 -12.95
C GLU A 84 16.17 14.13 -11.74
N LYS A 85 16.91 15.24 -11.60
CA LYS A 85 17.84 15.43 -10.48
C LYS A 85 17.09 15.48 -9.14
N GLU A 86 16.00 16.23 -9.09
CA GLU A 86 15.15 16.34 -7.89
C GLU A 86 14.54 14.98 -7.52
N ALA A 87 14.11 14.20 -8.51
CA ALA A 87 13.57 12.85 -8.29
C ALA A 87 14.62 11.88 -7.72
N LYS A 88 15.88 11.97 -8.17
CA LYS A 88 16.99 11.19 -7.61
C LYS A 88 17.30 11.57 -6.17
N GLU A 89 17.33 12.87 -5.88
CA GLU A 89 17.57 13.38 -4.53
C GLU A 89 16.44 13.03 -3.56
N ALA A 90 15.20 12.92 -4.05
CA ALA A 90 14.04 12.48 -3.29
C ALA A 90 14.03 10.97 -2.98
N GLY A 91 14.95 10.18 -3.55
CA GLY A 91 15.06 8.74 -3.28
C GLY A 91 14.20 7.84 -4.16
N ALA A 92 13.86 8.27 -5.38
CA ALA A 92 13.13 7.45 -6.34
C ALA A 92 13.99 6.24 -6.78
N ASP A 93 13.41 5.04 -6.74
CA ASP A 93 14.10 3.82 -7.21
C ASP A 93 14.23 3.78 -8.73
N VAL A 94 13.19 4.25 -9.42
CA VAL A 94 13.15 4.27 -10.89
C VAL A 94 12.58 5.61 -11.36
N ILE A 95 13.23 6.22 -12.34
CA ILE A 95 12.78 7.48 -12.91
C ILE A 95 12.42 7.25 -14.36
N TYR A 96 11.22 7.65 -14.71
CA TYR A 96 10.71 7.59 -16.07
C TYR A 96 10.47 8.98 -16.65
N THR A 97 11.10 9.26 -17.75
CA THR A 97 10.81 10.40 -18.63
C THR A 97 9.82 10.00 -19.72
N GLU A 98 9.56 10.88 -20.65
CA GLU A 98 8.68 10.61 -21.80
C GLU A 98 9.10 9.37 -22.60
N GLU A 99 10.41 9.13 -22.72
CA GLU A 99 10.95 7.93 -23.38
C GLU A 99 10.62 6.66 -22.60
N GLY A 100 10.67 6.73 -21.26
CA GLY A 100 10.30 5.64 -20.39
C GLY A 100 8.82 5.28 -20.50
N ILE A 101 7.95 6.27 -20.64
CA ILE A 101 6.51 6.07 -20.85
C ILE A 101 6.27 5.33 -22.18
N LYS A 102 6.98 5.70 -23.26
CA LYS A 102 6.90 4.98 -24.54
C LYS A 102 7.32 3.53 -24.40
N LYS A 103 8.43 3.25 -23.70
CA LYS A 103 8.90 1.88 -23.43
C LYS A 103 7.86 1.05 -22.67
N ILE A 104 7.21 1.61 -21.64
CA ILE A 104 6.14 0.92 -20.91
C ILE A 104 4.94 0.63 -21.82
N LYS A 105 4.59 1.58 -22.71
CA LYS A 105 3.51 1.40 -23.67
C LYS A 105 3.77 0.23 -24.61
N ASP A 106 5.00 0.12 -25.12
CA ASP A 106 5.40 -0.86 -26.14
C ASP A 106 5.65 -2.24 -25.53
N THR A 107 6.26 -2.29 -24.36
CA THR A 107 6.64 -3.55 -23.70
C THR A 107 5.62 -4.09 -22.72
N GLY A 108 4.78 -3.23 -22.13
CA GLY A 108 3.85 -3.59 -21.06
C GLY A 108 4.52 -4.04 -19.75
N LYS A 109 5.86 -3.99 -19.68
CA LYS A 109 6.62 -4.39 -18.47
C LYS A 109 6.61 -3.26 -17.45
N ILE A 110 6.38 -3.63 -16.20
CA ILE A 110 6.31 -2.72 -15.04
C ILE A 110 7.18 -3.33 -13.94
N ASP A 111 8.18 -2.58 -13.49
CA ASP A 111 9.14 -3.01 -12.47
C ASP A 111 9.00 -2.22 -11.16
N PHE A 112 7.84 -1.60 -10.93
CA PHE A 112 7.56 -0.80 -9.74
C PHE A 112 6.20 -1.13 -9.13
N GLU A 113 6.02 -0.78 -7.88
CA GLU A 113 4.80 -1.03 -7.12
C GLU A 113 4.01 0.24 -6.79
N VAL A 114 4.64 1.39 -6.86
CA VAL A 114 4.01 2.71 -6.65
C VAL A 114 4.49 3.66 -7.74
N ALA A 115 3.57 4.43 -8.30
CA ALA A 115 3.88 5.45 -9.29
C ALA A 115 3.54 6.83 -8.73
N VAL A 116 4.51 7.74 -8.76
CA VAL A 116 4.37 9.15 -8.40
C VAL A 116 4.60 10.00 -9.64
N THR A 117 3.87 11.08 -9.80
CA THR A 117 4.00 11.95 -10.97
C THR A 117 3.76 13.41 -10.65
N THR A 118 4.29 14.27 -11.50
CA THR A 118 3.91 15.68 -11.51
C THR A 118 2.64 15.90 -12.35
N PRO A 119 1.83 16.94 -12.05
CA PRO A 119 0.62 17.23 -12.83
C PRO A 119 0.88 17.39 -14.32
N ASP A 120 2.04 17.92 -14.70
CA ASP A 120 2.45 18.17 -16.09
C ASP A 120 2.60 16.87 -16.90
N MET A 121 2.93 15.77 -16.23
CA MET A 121 3.13 14.47 -16.87
C MET A 121 1.85 13.62 -16.95
N MET A 122 0.79 14.00 -16.23
CA MET A 122 -0.48 13.26 -16.21
C MET A 122 -1.10 13.06 -17.60
N PRO A 123 -1.15 14.07 -18.49
CA PRO A 123 -1.69 13.87 -19.84
C PRO A 123 -0.88 12.84 -20.65
N LYS A 124 0.45 12.78 -20.45
CA LYS A 124 1.32 11.83 -21.14
C LYS A 124 1.16 10.40 -20.59
N LEU A 125 0.89 10.27 -19.28
CA LEU A 125 0.59 8.99 -18.64
C LEU A 125 -0.75 8.39 -19.09
N ALA A 126 -1.67 9.20 -19.61
CA ALA A 126 -2.93 8.70 -20.19
C ALA A 126 -2.68 7.68 -21.32
N ALA A 127 -1.57 7.80 -22.04
CA ALA A 127 -1.20 6.85 -23.09
C ALA A 127 -0.90 5.43 -22.57
N VAL A 128 -0.48 5.31 -21.32
CA VAL A 128 -0.18 4.03 -20.64
C VAL A 128 -1.24 3.64 -19.59
N ALA A 129 -2.33 4.40 -19.50
CA ALA A 129 -3.41 4.14 -18.54
C ALA A 129 -4.03 2.74 -18.71
N LYS A 130 -4.07 2.21 -19.94
CA LYS A 130 -4.54 0.84 -20.21
C LYS A 130 -3.65 -0.23 -19.60
N VAL A 131 -2.37 0.06 -19.34
CA VAL A 131 -1.39 -0.86 -18.75
C VAL A 131 -1.33 -0.69 -17.24
N LEU A 132 -1.35 0.55 -16.75
CA LEU A 132 -1.24 0.89 -15.32
C LEU A 132 -2.57 0.74 -14.57
N GLY A 133 -3.68 1.07 -15.21
CA GLY A 133 -5.01 1.07 -14.60
C GLY A 133 -5.44 -0.29 -14.04
N PRO A 134 -5.41 -1.40 -14.81
CA PRO A 134 -5.80 -2.72 -14.31
C PRO A 134 -4.94 -3.22 -13.13
N LYS A 135 -3.68 -2.73 -13.05
CA LYS A 135 -2.76 -3.07 -11.97
C LYS A 135 -2.88 -2.14 -10.74
N GLY A 136 -3.76 -1.13 -10.80
CA GLY A 136 -3.92 -0.17 -9.71
C GLY A 136 -2.73 0.78 -9.52
N LEU A 137 -1.85 0.90 -10.52
CA LEU A 137 -0.62 1.68 -10.47
C LEU A 137 -0.76 3.08 -11.09
N MET A 138 -1.97 3.47 -11.48
CA MET A 138 -2.20 4.80 -12.05
C MET A 138 -2.14 5.85 -10.95
N PRO A 139 -1.26 6.86 -11.05
CA PRO A 139 -1.21 7.95 -10.09
C PRO A 139 -2.55 8.70 -10.00
N SER A 140 -2.93 9.11 -8.82
CA SER A 140 -4.18 9.83 -8.57
C SER A 140 -3.99 10.93 -7.53
N PRO A 141 -4.57 12.11 -7.72
CA PRO A 141 -4.55 13.17 -6.71
C PRO A 141 -5.20 12.73 -5.37
N LYS A 142 -6.17 11.80 -5.45
CA LYS A 142 -6.87 11.29 -4.25
C LYS A 142 -5.99 10.41 -3.36
N THR A 143 -4.91 9.84 -3.90
CA THR A 143 -3.94 9.01 -3.18
C THR A 143 -2.63 9.76 -2.94
N GLU A 144 -2.62 11.07 -3.15
CA GLU A 144 -1.45 11.94 -2.97
C GLU A 144 -0.23 11.54 -3.80
N THR A 145 -0.43 10.74 -4.84
CA THR A 145 0.63 10.31 -5.76
C THR A 145 0.83 11.25 -6.95
N VAL A 146 0.11 12.37 -6.98
CA VAL A 146 0.27 13.46 -7.95
C VAL A 146 0.49 14.74 -7.17
N GLY A 147 1.67 15.32 -7.29
CA GLY A 147 2.03 16.56 -6.60
C GLY A 147 2.97 17.44 -7.41
N PRO A 148 2.98 18.76 -7.17
CA PRO A 148 3.91 19.68 -7.81
C PRO A 148 5.34 19.49 -7.32
N ASN A 149 5.52 19.04 -6.08
CA ASN A 149 6.79 18.73 -5.46
C ASN A 149 6.99 17.23 -5.39
N ILE A 150 8.21 16.77 -5.70
CA ILE A 150 8.57 15.35 -5.70
C ILE A 150 9.15 14.93 -4.33
N LYS A 151 9.47 15.90 -3.49
CA LYS A 151 9.96 15.68 -2.12
C LYS A 151 8.85 15.40 -1.15
#